data_7b3301a7d4ebaff89b111a1fd58f0b62
#
_entry.id   7b3301a7d4ebaff89b111a1fd58f0b62
#
_cell.length_a   1.000
_cell.length_b   1.000
_cell.length_c   1.000
_cell.angle_alpha   90.00
_cell.angle_beta   90.00
_cell.angle_gamma   90.00
#
_symmetry.space_group_name_H-M   'P 1'
#
loop_
_entity.id
_entity.type
_entity.pdbx_description
1 polymer ?
#
loop_
_entity_poly.entity_id
_entity_poly.type
_entity_poly.pdbx_seq_one_letter_code
_entity_poly.pdbx_strand_id
1 'polypeptide(L)'
;MIKKENLDKTSAWPFVEAKKMLRERKSFIEKKGKITLQTGYGPSGLPHIGTFAEVARTSMLVNALSQLSDLPTEIITFSDDMDGLRKVPENVPNQKLLSDNLHKPLTQVPDPFEKFDSFGEHNNEMLKNFLDSFKFKYN
;
A
#
# COMPACT_ATOMS: atom_id res chain seq x y z
N MET A 1 0.95 -26.99 7.12
CA MET A 1 -0.06 -26.28 7.95
C MET A 1 0.51 -26.16 9.36
N ILE A 2 0.57 -24.94 9.91
CA ILE A 2 1.11 -24.73 11.28
C ILE A 2 0.07 -25.23 12.29
N LYS A 3 0.49 -25.97 13.33
CA LYS A 3 -0.43 -26.45 14.37
C LYS A 3 -1.01 -25.27 15.15
N LYS A 4 -2.31 -25.31 15.45
CA LYS A 4 -3.04 -24.23 16.14
C LYS A 4 -2.39 -23.83 17.48
N GLU A 5 -1.89 -24.80 18.23
CA GLU A 5 -1.16 -24.57 19.49
C GLU A 5 0.09 -23.68 19.34
N ASN A 6 0.76 -23.77 18.18
CA ASN A 6 1.93 -22.94 17.87
C ASN A 6 1.51 -21.52 17.49
N LEU A 7 0.34 -21.35 16.87
CA LEU A 7 -0.20 -20.03 16.53
C LEU A 7 -0.55 -19.23 17.79
N ASP A 8 -1.07 -19.91 18.83
CA ASP A 8 -1.42 -19.25 20.10
C ASP A 8 -0.20 -18.76 20.87
N LYS A 9 0.91 -19.49 20.80
CA LYS A 9 2.14 -19.22 21.56
C LYS A 9 3.16 -18.35 20.81
N THR A 10 2.98 -18.10 19.50
CA THR A 10 3.98 -17.36 18.72
C THR A 10 4.05 -15.89 19.13
N SER A 11 5.27 -15.39 19.26
CA SER A 11 5.61 -13.97 19.46
C SER A 11 5.97 -13.24 18.16
N ALA A 12 5.87 -13.89 17.00
CA ALA A 12 6.11 -13.25 15.71
C ALA A 12 5.14 -12.07 15.52
N TRP A 13 5.67 -10.90 15.19
CA TRP A 13 4.90 -9.65 15.18
C TRP A 13 3.61 -9.69 14.34
N PRO A 14 3.53 -10.38 13.16
CA PRO A 14 2.29 -10.39 12.40
C PRO A 14 1.16 -11.10 13.16
N PHE A 15 1.49 -12.17 13.88
CA PHE A 15 0.51 -12.91 14.71
C PHE A 15 0.12 -12.13 15.95
N VAL A 16 1.05 -11.44 16.58
CA VAL A 16 0.76 -10.57 17.74
C VAL A 16 -0.23 -9.48 17.34
N GLU A 17 0.03 -8.76 16.24
CA GLU A 17 -0.86 -7.72 15.75
C GLU A 17 -2.21 -8.28 15.26
N ALA A 18 -2.21 -9.42 14.56
CA ALA A 18 -3.44 -10.07 14.13
C ALA A 18 -4.34 -10.44 15.31
N LYS A 19 -3.78 -11.07 16.37
CA LYS A 19 -4.52 -11.41 17.60
C LYS A 19 -5.07 -10.17 18.29
N LYS A 20 -4.26 -9.13 18.39
CA LYS A 20 -4.66 -7.83 18.96
C LYS A 20 -5.84 -7.25 18.19
N MET A 21 -5.75 -7.19 16.85
CA MET A 21 -6.81 -6.67 15.99
C MET A 21 -8.11 -7.47 16.15
N LEU A 22 -8.06 -8.80 16.08
CA LEU A 22 -9.22 -9.66 16.24
C LEU A 22 -9.90 -9.48 17.61
N ARG A 23 -9.13 -9.24 18.67
CA ARG A 23 -9.64 -8.99 20.02
C ARG A 23 -10.25 -7.59 20.15
N GLU A 24 -9.49 -6.55 19.77
CA GLU A 24 -9.85 -5.15 20.03
C GLU A 24 -10.90 -4.61 19.06
N ARG A 25 -11.00 -5.18 17.87
CA ARG A 25 -11.95 -4.78 16.84
C ARG A 25 -13.07 -5.79 16.59
N LYS A 26 -13.26 -6.75 17.49
CA LYS A 26 -14.19 -7.88 17.33
C LYS A 26 -15.56 -7.44 16.84
N SER A 27 -16.23 -6.57 17.56
CA SER A 27 -17.60 -6.13 17.23
C SER A 27 -17.69 -5.41 15.88
N PHE A 28 -16.67 -4.63 15.52
CA PHE A 28 -16.61 -3.95 14.23
C PHE A 28 -16.40 -4.95 13.08
N ILE A 29 -15.49 -5.90 13.26
CA ILE A 29 -15.16 -6.94 12.28
C ILE A 29 -16.38 -7.83 12.04
N GLU A 30 -17.06 -8.29 13.11
CA GLU A 30 -18.28 -9.10 13.02
C GLU A 30 -19.38 -8.38 12.27
N LYS A 31 -19.56 -7.08 12.53
CA LYS A 31 -20.56 -6.25 11.83
C LYS A 31 -20.24 -6.09 10.34
N LYS A 32 -18.96 -5.99 9.97
CA LYS A 32 -18.54 -5.83 8.57
C LYS A 32 -18.47 -7.15 7.81
N GLY A 33 -18.29 -8.27 8.49
CA GLY A 33 -18.11 -9.60 7.88
C GLY A 33 -16.80 -9.78 7.11
N LYS A 34 -15.89 -8.81 7.18
CA LYS A 34 -14.56 -8.84 6.54
C LYS A 34 -13.56 -7.95 7.28
N ILE A 35 -12.29 -8.18 7.01
CA ILE A 35 -11.17 -7.36 7.50
C ILE A 35 -10.55 -6.64 6.31
N THR A 36 -10.53 -5.31 6.36
CA THR A 36 -9.89 -4.46 5.36
C THR A 36 -8.66 -3.81 5.97
N LEU A 37 -7.51 -4.02 5.35
CA LEU A 37 -6.26 -3.36 5.67
C LEU A 37 -5.93 -2.35 4.59
N GLN A 38 -5.25 -1.27 4.95
CA GLN A 38 -4.90 -0.21 4.01
C GLN A 38 -3.39 0.02 4.05
N THR A 39 -2.78 0.18 2.87
CA THR A 39 -1.44 0.72 2.71
C THR A 39 -1.53 2.12 2.10
N GLY A 40 -0.56 2.99 2.41
CA GLY A 40 -0.48 4.33 1.84
C GLY A 40 0.65 4.46 0.83
N TYR A 41 0.40 5.18 -0.26
CA TYR A 41 1.40 5.54 -1.25
C TYR A 41 1.20 6.99 -1.70
N GLY A 42 2.23 7.81 -1.54
CA GLY A 42 2.27 9.14 -2.13
C GLY A 42 2.96 9.08 -3.49
N PRO A 43 2.24 9.27 -4.61
CA PRO A 43 2.77 9.07 -5.97
C PRO A 43 3.63 10.26 -6.44
N SER A 44 4.48 10.80 -5.56
CA SER A 44 5.41 11.91 -5.84
C SER A 44 6.76 11.44 -6.41
N GLY A 45 6.90 10.16 -6.70
CA GLY A 45 8.08 9.52 -7.30
C GLY A 45 7.82 8.05 -7.61
N LEU A 46 8.77 7.42 -8.32
CA LEU A 46 8.66 6.01 -8.70
C LEU A 46 8.65 5.09 -7.46
N PRO A 47 7.94 3.94 -7.51
CA PRO A 47 7.95 2.94 -6.45
C PRO A 47 9.38 2.47 -6.13
N HIS A 48 9.66 2.22 -4.86
CA HIS A 48 10.97 1.83 -4.37
C HIS A 48 10.86 0.82 -3.22
N ILE A 49 11.98 0.46 -2.59
CA ILE A 49 12.03 -0.53 -1.52
C ILE A 49 11.12 -0.17 -0.33
N GLY A 50 10.89 1.11 -0.04
CA GLY A 50 9.95 1.55 0.98
C GLY A 50 8.51 1.18 0.62
N THR A 51 8.12 1.37 -0.64
CA THR A 51 6.81 0.94 -1.17
C THR A 51 6.63 -0.58 -1.05
N PHE A 52 7.67 -1.34 -1.40
CA PHE A 52 7.68 -2.80 -1.21
C PHE A 52 7.48 -3.18 0.26
N ALA A 53 8.23 -2.57 1.17
CA ALA A 53 8.18 -2.88 2.60
C ALA A 53 6.79 -2.61 3.19
N GLU A 54 6.12 -1.55 2.77
CA GLU A 54 4.77 -1.20 3.21
C GLU A 54 3.77 -2.30 2.85
N VAL A 55 3.73 -2.71 1.59
CA VAL A 55 2.80 -3.75 1.12
C VAL A 55 3.18 -5.13 1.64
N ALA A 56 4.48 -5.45 1.69
CA ALA A 56 4.97 -6.73 2.23
C ALA A 56 4.58 -6.91 3.70
N ARG A 57 4.75 -5.89 4.54
CA ARG A 57 4.35 -5.93 5.96
C ARG A 57 2.85 -6.15 6.10
N THR A 58 2.04 -5.45 5.33
CA THR A 58 0.59 -5.62 5.33
C THR A 58 0.19 -7.03 4.87
N SER A 59 0.85 -7.57 3.84
CA SER A 59 0.64 -8.94 3.37
C SER A 59 1.01 -10.00 4.42
N MET A 60 2.06 -9.77 5.21
CA MET A 60 2.39 -10.65 6.34
C MET A 60 1.28 -10.68 7.39
N LEU A 61 0.66 -9.52 7.65
CA LEU A 61 -0.48 -9.44 8.57
C LEU A 61 -1.72 -10.15 8.01
N VAL A 62 -2.01 -10.00 6.71
CA VAL A 62 -3.07 -10.76 6.02
C VAL A 62 -2.86 -12.26 6.17
N ASN A 63 -1.63 -12.73 5.93
CA ASN A 63 -1.29 -14.14 6.08
C ASN A 63 -1.48 -14.65 7.52
N ALA A 64 -1.16 -13.84 8.52
CA ALA A 64 -1.41 -14.19 9.92
C ALA A 64 -2.91 -14.23 10.24
N LEU A 65 -3.68 -13.24 9.77
CA LEU A 65 -5.14 -13.19 9.93
C LEU A 65 -5.83 -14.40 9.30
N SER A 66 -5.42 -14.82 8.10
CA SER A 66 -6.00 -15.99 7.40
C SER A 66 -5.74 -17.32 8.11
N GLN A 67 -4.76 -17.38 9.00
CA GLN A 67 -4.49 -18.55 9.84
C GLN A 67 -5.22 -18.52 11.20
N LEU A 68 -5.68 -17.35 11.62
CA LEU A 68 -6.36 -17.12 12.90
C LEU A 68 -7.88 -16.95 12.76
N SER A 69 -8.38 -16.68 11.55
CA SER A 69 -9.79 -16.41 11.28
C SER A 69 -10.15 -16.82 9.85
N ASP A 70 -11.40 -17.29 9.69
CA ASP A 70 -11.98 -17.64 8.39
C ASP A 70 -12.59 -16.41 7.67
N LEU A 71 -12.49 -15.22 8.25
CA LEU A 71 -13.04 -14.00 7.68
C LEU A 71 -12.24 -13.56 6.45
N PRO A 72 -12.92 -13.15 5.38
CA PRO A 72 -12.27 -12.55 4.23
C PRO A 72 -11.41 -11.36 4.63
N THR A 73 -10.17 -11.32 4.12
CA THR A 73 -9.23 -10.22 4.38
C THR A 73 -8.76 -9.65 3.06
N GLU A 74 -8.81 -8.34 2.93
CA GLU A 74 -8.38 -7.62 1.73
C GLU A 74 -7.38 -6.51 2.07
N ILE A 75 -6.53 -6.16 1.10
CA ILE A 75 -5.64 -4.99 1.16
C ILE A 75 -6.16 -3.97 0.16
N ILE A 76 -6.34 -2.73 0.63
CA ILE A 76 -6.55 -1.58 -0.24
C ILE A 76 -5.23 -0.82 -0.33
N THR A 77 -4.72 -0.65 -1.54
CA THR A 77 -3.57 0.20 -1.81
C THR A 77 -4.08 1.61 -2.10
N PHE A 78 -4.03 2.45 -1.08
CA PHE A 78 -4.48 3.84 -1.20
C PHE A 78 -3.36 4.70 -1.79
N SER A 79 -3.67 5.42 -2.87
CA SER A 79 -2.77 6.43 -3.46
C SER A 79 -3.27 7.82 -3.12
N ASP A 80 -2.41 8.65 -2.52
CA ASP A 80 -2.69 10.06 -2.22
C ASP A 80 -2.19 10.95 -3.37
N ASP A 81 -2.86 10.86 -4.51
CA ASP A 81 -2.49 11.58 -5.74
C ASP A 81 -2.95 13.06 -5.75
N MET A 82 -3.75 13.46 -4.77
CA MET A 82 -4.08 14.85 -4.52
C MET A 82 -3.02 15.60 -3.70
N ASP A 83 -2.02 14.88 -3.16
CA ASP A 83 -0.88 15.51 -2.48
C ASP A 83 -0.12 16.43 -3.44
N GLY A 84 0.40 17.55 -2.90
CA GLY A 84 1.16 18.50 -3.68
C GLY A 84 2.57 17.99 -4.01
N LEU A 85 3.06 18.29 -5.22
CA LEU A 85 4.47 18.03 -5.58
C LEU A 85 5.39 18.91 -4.73
N ARG A 86 6.03 18.33 -3.71
CA ARG A 86 6.85 19.07 -2.72
C ARG A 86 8.29 19.31 -3.17
N LYS A 87 8.81 18.43 -4.01
CA LYS A 87 10.18 18.50 -4.55
C LYS A 87 10.24 17.79 -5.89
N VAL A 88 11.22 18.15 -6.70
CA VAL A 88 11.51 17.46 -7.97
C VAL A 88 12.31 16.19 -7.67
N PRO A 89 11.84 14.98 -8.04
CA PRO A 89 12.63 13.76 -7.92
C PRO A 89 13.87 13.80 -8.84
N GLU A 90 15.01 13.30 -8.36
CA GLU A 90 16.26 13.31 -9.13
C GLU A 90 16.27 12.30 -10.29
N ASN A 91 15.48 11.24 -10.18
CA ASN A 91 15.46 10.11 -11.09
C ASN A 91 14.37 10.15 -12.15
N VAL A 92 13.90 11.35 -12.52
CA VAL A 92 12.88 11.56 -13.54
C VAL A 92 13.38 12.51 -14.61
N PRO A 93 12.93 12.39 -15.88
CA PRO A 93 13.23 13.36 -16.94
C PRO A 93 12.49 14.68 -16.72
N ASN A 94 12.76 15.66 -17.58
CA ASN A 94 12.05 16.94 -17.62
C ASN A 94 11.91 17.63 -16.25
N GLN A 95 12.99 17.65 -15.47
CA GLN A 95 12.99 18.21 -14.11
C GLN A 95 12.54 19.68 -14.07
N LYS A 96 12.80 20.45 -15.15
CA LYS A 96 12.30 21.82 -15.26
C LYS A 96 10.79 21.87 -15.30
N LEU A 97 10.13 20.99 -16.06
CA LEU A 97 8.67 20.85 -16.07
C LEU A 97 8.11 20.65 -14.68
N LEU A 98 8.71 19.74 -13.90
CA LEU A 98 8.29 19.48 -12.53
C LEU A 98 8.55 20.67 -11.60
N SER A 99 9.69 21.33 -11.75
CA SER A 99 10.03 22.54 -10.99
C SER A 99 9.02 23.67 -11.21
N ASP A 100 8.57 23.86 -12.42
CA ASP A 100 7.58 24.88 -12.80
C ASP A 100 6.15 24.53 -12.29
N ASN A 101 5.96 23.28 -11.81
CA ASN A 101 4.68 22.77 -11.30
C ASN A 101 4.74 22.38 -9.81
N LEU A 102 5.74 22.84 -9.06
CA LEU A 102 5.82 22.62 -7.59
C LEU A 102 4.54 23.11 -6.91
N HIS A 103 4.17 22.40 -5.85
CA HIS A 103 3.00 22.64 -4.98
C HIS A 103 1.64 22.39 -5.62
N LYS A 104 1.57 22.03 -6.92
CA LYS A 104 0.32 21.56 -7.52
C LYS A 104 0.00 20.14 -7.08
N PRO A 105 -1.29 19.75 -6.99
CA PRO A 105 -1.68 18.35 -6.81
C PRO A 105 -1.05 17.49 -7.92
N LEU A 106 -0.62 16.29 -7.57
CA LEU A 106 0.07 15.38 -8.51
C LEU A 106 -0.78 15.04 -9.74
N THR A 107 -2.11 15.04 -9.58
CA THR A 107 -3.08 14.90 -10.69
C THR A 107 -3.08 16.09 -11.67
N GLN A 108 -2.51 17.24 -11.29
CA GLN A 108 -2.43 18.45 -12.12
C GLN A 108 -0.99 18.74 -12.60
N VAL A 109 -0.02 17.93 -12.19
CA VAL A 109 1.36 18.00 -12.66
C VAL A 109 1.47 17.21 -13.96
N PRO A 110 1.88 17.81 -15.09
CA PRO A 110 2.08 17.07 -16.34
C PRO A 110 3.10 15.94 -16.16
N ASP A 111 2.88 14.82 -16.88
CA ASP A 111 3.80 13.68 -16.79
C ASP A 111 5.16 14.02 -17.42
N PRO A 112 6.27 13.99 -16.68
CA PRO A 112 7.60 14.25 -17.21
C PRO A 112 8.10 13.20 -18.21
N PHE A 113 7.44 12.01 -18.25
CA PHE A 113 7.73 10.93 -19.18
C PHE A 113 6.87 10.98 -20.44
N GLU A 114 5.88 11.88 -20.52
CA GLU A 114 4.97 12.07 -21.66
C GLU A 114 4.19 10.79 -22.04
N LYS A 115 3.82 9.96 -21.05
CA LYS A 115 3.10 8.69 -21.26
C LYS A 115 1.67 8.71 -20.75
N PHE A 116 1.38 9.56 -19.78
CA PHE A 116 0.10 9.69 -19.12
C PHE A 116 -0.30 11.16 -19.00
N ASP A 117 -1.54 11.41 -18.65
CA ASP A 117 -2.06 12.77 -18.54
C ASP A 117 -1.45 13.54 -17.36
N SER A 118 -1.03 12.84 -16.30
CA SER A 118 -0.43 13.45 -15.12
C SER A 118 0.70 12.61 -14.52
N PHE A 119 1.54 13.27 -13.75
CA PHE A 119 2.60 12.61 -12.99
C PHE A 119 2.03 11.68 -11.90
N GLY A 120 0.88 12.06 -11.31
CA GLY A 120 0.15 11.17 -10.38
C GLY A 120 -0.29 9.88 -11.05
N GLU A 121 -0.90 9.97 -12.24
CA GLU A 121 -1.32 8.80 -13.00
C GLU A 121 -0.13 7.92 -13.42
N HIS A 122 0.94 8.53 -13.93
CA HIS A 122 2.17 7.79 -14.25
C HIS A 122 2.66 6.95 -13.06
N ASN A 123 2.81 7.57 -11.90
CA ASN A 123 3.32 6.87 -10.71
C ASN A 123 2.33 5.82 -10.18
N ASN A 124 1.02 6.05 -10.32
CA ASN A 124 0.00 5.06 -9.98
C ASN A 124 0.10 3.81 -10.87
N GLU A 125 0.30 3.99 -12.17
CA GLU A 125 0.52 2.84 -13.08
C GLU A 125 1.84 2.13 -12.79
N MET A 126 2.90 2.86 -12.44
CA MET A 126 4.15 2.24 -12.00
C MET A 126 3.97 1.46 -10.69
N LEU A 127 3.13 1.96 -9.76
CA LEU A 127 2.80 1.23 -8.53
C LEU A 127 2.10 -0.10 -8.84
N LYS A 128 1.06 -0.10 -9.68
CA LYS A 128 0.35 -1.32 -10.10
C LYS A 128 1.31 -2.34 -10.70
N ASN A 129 2.10 -1.93 -11.69
CA ASN A 129 3.10 -2.79 -12.33
C ASN A 129 4.11 -3.35 -11.32
N PHE A 130 4.55 -2.53 -10.36
CA PHE A 130 5.45 -2.94 -9.30
C PHE A 130 4.81 -4.00 -8.40
N LEU A 131 3.60 -3.77 -7.90
CA LEU A 131 2.88 -4.70 -7.03
C LEU A 131 2.58 -6.03 -7.74
N ASP A 132 2.18 -5.97 -9.00
CA ASP A 132 1.90 -7.14 -9.84
C ASP A 132 3.16 -7.98 -10.09
N SER A 133 4.31 -7.33 -10.31
CA SER A 133 5.59 -8.03 -10.51
C SER A 133 6.00 -8.87 -9.28
N PHE A 134 5.63 -8.44 -8.09
CA PHE A 134 5.82 -9.17 -6.83
C PHE A 134 4.63 -10.07 -6.45
N LYS A 135 3.59 -10.12 -7.29
CA LYS A 135 2.38 -10.93 -7.07
C LYS A 135 1.65 -10.61 -5.77
N PHE A 136 1.69 -9.36 -5.34
CA PHE A 136 0.87 -8.91 -4.23
C PHE A 136 -0.62 -8.95 -4.61
N LYS A 137 -1.47 -9.33 -3.66
CA LYS A 137 -2.93 -9.30 -3.81
C LYS A 137 -3.45 -8.04 -3.15
N TYR A 138 -4.07 -7.16 -3.93
CA TYR A 138 -4.60 -5.86 -3.48
C TYR A 138 -5.84 -5.46 -4.29
N ASN A 139 -6.54 -4.44 -3.78
CA ASN A 139 -7.65 -3.73 -4.45
C ASN A 139 -7.29 -2.24 -4.58
#